data_6e8f0471e0acdfbb58d61fbeec248e64
#
_entry.id   6e8f0471e0acdfbb58d61fbeec248e64
#
_cell.length_a   1.000
_cell.length_b   1.000
_cell.length_c   1.000
_cell.angle_alpha   90.00
_cell.angle_beta   90.00
_cell.angle_gamma   90.00
#
_symmetry.space_group_name_H-M   'P 1'
#
loop_
_entity.id
_entity.type
_entity.pdbx_description
1 polymer ?
#
loop_
_entity_poly.entity_id
_entity_poly.type
_entity_poly.pdbx_seq_one_letter_code
_entity_poly.pdbx_strand_id
1 'polypeptide(L)'
;MAVRESHERIISALQVCGYKFPRNRIVINMAPADIRKEGSSYDLPLAIGILAAAEQIDSSNLSKFVLMGELSMDGSLQPIKGALPIAIKAREEGFKGFILPKQNACEAAVVNDLEVYGASNIKEVLEFMEGKPTLRPTVIDTCKEFYDRQQLFDCDFSDVRGQENVKRAMEVAAAGGHNLIMVGPPGSGKSMLAKRLPTVLPPFTLRESLETTKIHSVAGKIGGGASLMVQRPFRSPHHTISNVAMVGGGTFPQPGEISLAHNGVLFLDELPEFNRSVLEVMRQPLEDRVINISRARFTVEYPAGFMLVASMNPCPCGYYNHPDRPCLCSPGAVQKYMNRISGPLLDRIDIQIEIVPVPFEKISEQQPSEPSIAIRERVIKARAIQKRRFAAYEGIYCNAQMNSKLLHQYAVPDASGLSILKTAMQRLCLSARAYDRILKVSRTIADLDNSEHIEVRHLAEAIQYRSCLLYTSPSPR
;
A
#
# COMPACT_ATOMS: atom_id res chain seq x y z
N MET A 1 2.24 -1.07 34.65
CA MET A 1 1.08 -0.19 34.38
C MET A 1 0.00 -0.94 33.60
N ALA A 2 0.20 -1.44 32.41
CA ALA A 2 -0.85 -2.07 31.59
C ALA A 2 -1.68 -3.18 32.28
N VAL A 3 -1.03 -4.11 33.01
CA VAL A 3 -1.73 -5.18 33.76
C VAL A 3 -2.61 -4.65 34.88
N ARG A 4 -2.25 -3.54 35.51
CA ARG A 4 -3.02 -2.93 36.60
C ARG A 4 -4.26 -2.22 36.10
N GLU A 5 -4.14 -1.52 34.96
CA GLU A 5 -5.26 -0.88 34.28
C GLU A 5 -6.26 -1.91 33.72
N SER A 6 -5.76 -2.99 33.13
CA SER A 6 -6.55 -4.13 32.68
C SER A 6 -7.36 -4.76 33.83
N HIS A 7 -6.73 -4.94 34.98
CA HIS A 7 -7.39 -5.48 36.20
C HIS A 7 -8.55 -4.60 36.63
N GLU A 8 -8.40 -3.27 36.68
CA GLU A 8 -9.47 -2.35 37.05
C GLU A 8 -10.61 -2.33 36.05
N ARG A 9 -10.31 -2.37 34.75
CA ARG A 9 -11.34 -2.48 33.69
C ARG A 9 -12.14 -3.78 33.82
N ILE A 10 -11.46 -4.91 34.02
CA ILE A 10 -12.10 -6.22 34.16
C ILE A 10 -13.03 -6.23 35.39
N ILE A 11 -12.55 -5.75 36.55
CA ILE A 11 -13.38 -5.70 37.77
C ILE A 11 -14.65 -4.87 37.53
N SER A 12 -14.50 -3.66 37.01
CA SER A 12 -15.63 -2.76 36.73
C SER A 12 -16.64 -3.38 35.75
N ALA A 13 -16.15 -3.93 34.64
CA ALA A 13 -16.97 -4.57 33.62
C ALA A 13 -17.76 -5.78 34.17
N LEU A 14 -17.12 -6.62 34.99
CA LEU A 14 -17.78 -7.77 35.62
C LEU A 14 -18.85 -7.34 36.65
N GLN A 15 -18.56 -6.30 37.43
CA GLN A 15 -19.53 -5.76 38.42
C GLN A 15 -20.78 -5.19 37.73
N VAL A 16 -20.60 -4.45 36.63
CA VAL A 16 -21.73 -3.93 35.82
C VAL A 16 -22.60 -5.05 35.29
N CYS A 17 -21.99 -6.21 34.91
CA CYS A 17 -22.73 -7.39 34.45
C CYS A 17 -23.35 -8.23 35.60
N GLY A 18 -23.16 -7.85 36.84
CA GLY A 18 -23.72 -8.55 38.02
C GLY A 18 -22.89 -9.73 38.52
N TYR A 19 -21.67 -9.94 37.96
CA TYR A 19 -20.73 -10.97 38.41
C TYR A 19 -19.83 -10.45 39.53
N LYS A 20 -19.42 -11.35 40.43
CA LYS A 20 -18.53 -11.01 41.53
C LYS A 20 -17.08 -11.38 41.18
N PHE A 21 -16.19 -10.40 41.26
CA PHE A 21 -14.77 -10.70 41.14
C PHE A 21 -14.30 -11.59 42.29
N PRO A 22 -13.61 -12.72 42.04
CA PRO A 22 -13.18 -13.64 43.09
C PRO A 22 -12.28 -12.97 44.12
N ARG A 23 -12.49 -13.26 45.41
CA ARG A 23 -11.63 -12.75 46.50
C ARG A 23 -10.35 -13.56 46.72
N ASN A 24 -10.25 -14.71 46.05
CA ASN A 24 -9.11 -15.60 46.14
C ASN A 24 -7.92 -15.04 45.33
N ARG A 25 -6.73 -15.52 45.65
CA ARG A 25 -5.52 -15.18 44.86
C ARG A 25 -5.63 -15.76 43.45
N ILE A 26 -5.59 -14.89 42.47
CA ILE A 26 -5.61 -15.27 41.03
C ILE A 26 -4.21 -15.25 40.51
N VAL A 27 -3.80 -16.34 39.83
CA VAL A 27 -2.53 -16.45 39.11
C VAL A 27 -2.85 -16.64 37.64
N ILE A 28 -2.36 -15.74 36.82
CA ILE A 28 -2.55 -15.78 35.34
C ILE A 28 -1.20 -16.09 34.70
N ASN A 29 -1.13 -17.18 33.97
CA ASN A 29 0.03 -17.54 33.16
C ASN A 29 -0.24 -17.23 31.68
N MET A 30 0.51 -16.32 31.11
CA MET A 30 0.42 -15.95 29.71
C MET A 30 1.66 -16.43 28.96
N ALA A 31 1.63 -17.63 28.44
CA ALA A 31 2.74 -18.21 27.64
C ALA A 31 2.79 -17.60 26.22
N PRO A 32 3.98 -17.58 25.57
CA PRO A 32 5.32 -17.80 26.12
C PRO A 32 5.79 -16.56 26.91
N ALA A 33 6.61 -16.77 27.95
CA ALA A 33 7.02 -15.70 28.90
C ALA A 33 8.00 -14.67 28.29
N ASP A 34 8.73 -15.06 27.26
CA ASP A 34 9.70 -14.23 26.55
C ASP A 34 9.06 -13.14 25.67
N ILE A 35 7.77 -13.32 25.28
CA ILE A 35 7.01 -12.33 24.54
C ILE A 35 6.22 -11.46 25.52
N ARG A 36 6.57 -10.17 25.56
CA ARG A 36 5.83 -9.21 26.37
C ARG A 36 4.46 -8.98 25.75
N LYS A 37 3.39 -9.30 26.50
CA LYS A 37 2.01 -9.03 26.12
C LYS A 37 1.69 -7.59 26.50
N GLU A 38 1.48 -6.75 25.52
CA GLU A 38 1.05 -5.37 25.68
C GLU A 38 -0.28 -5.17 24.96
N GLY A 39 -1.08 -4.24 25.48
CA GLY A 39 -2.38 -3.91 24.92
C GLY A 39 -3.53 -4.54 25.72
N SER A 40 -4.68 -3.97 25.50
CA SER A 40 -5.95 -4.25 26.17
C SER A 40 -6.76 -5.36 25.48
N SER A 41 -6.31 -5.87 24.35
CA SER A 41 -7.04 -6.89 23.57
C SER A 41 -7.25 -8.22 24.29
N TYR A 42 -6.52 -8.44 25.38
CA TYR A 42 -6.65 -9.64 26.23
C TYR A 42 -7.64 -9.48 27.38
N ASP A 43 -8.26 -8.31 27.55
CA ASP A 43 -9.17 -8.08 28.66
C ASP A 43 -10.36 -9.04 28.65
N LEU A 44 -10.97 -9.26 27.48
CA LEU A 44 -12.09 -10.19 27.32
C LEU A 44 -11.72 -11.65 27.68
N PRO A 45 -10.68 -12.28 27.11
CA PRO A 45 -10.32 -13.64 27.46
C PRO A 45 -9.89 -13.77 28.94
N LEU A 46 -9.26 -12.75 29.52
CA LEU A 46 -8.93 -12.73 30.94
C LEU A 46 -10.18 -12.69 31.84
N ALA A 47 -11.14 -11.83 31.51
CA ALA A 47 -12.39 -11.74 32.24
C ALA A 47 -13.19 -13.05 32.22
N ILE A 48 -13.35 -13.65 31.03
CA ILE A 48 -14.03 -14.94 30.86
C ILE A 48 -13.27 -16.06 31.57
N GLY A 49 -11.94 -16.10 31.47
CA GLY A 49 -11.10 -17.10 32.12
C GLY A 49 -11.16 -17.03 33.65
N ILE A 50 -11.24 -15.82 34.23
CA ILE A 50 -11.40 -15.61 35.68
C ILE A 50 -12.79 -16.13 36.16
N LEU A 51 -13.85 -15.83 35.41
CA LEU A 51 -15.20 -16.31 35.77
C LEU A 51 -15.32 -17.83 35.63
N ALA A 52 -14.72 -18.42 34.63
CA ALA A 52 -14.67 -19.86 34.41
C ALA A 52 -13.87 -20.57 35.53
N ALA A 53 -12.72 -20.03 35.91
CA ALA A 53 -11.91 -20.56 37.03
C ALA A 53 -12.59 -20.42 38.40
N ALA A 54 -13.48 -19.45 38.52
CA ALA A 54 -14.31 -19.24 39.73
C ALA A 54 -15.67 -20.00 39.67
N GLU A 55 -15.86 -20.89 38.69
CA GLU A 55 -17.07 -21.70 38.48
C GLU A 55 -18.36 -20.85 38.38
N GLN A 56 -18.25 -19.56 37.97
CA GLN A 56 -19.41 -18.68 37.80
C GLN A 56 -20.05 -18.83 36.43
N ILE A 57 -19.36 -19.43 35.48
CA ILE A 57 -19.83 -19.74 34.10
C ILE A 57 -19.40 -21.13 33.70
N ASP A 58 -20.11 -21.75 32.73
CA ASP A 58 -19.73 -23.04 32.16
C ASP A 58 -18.51 -22.89 31.27
N SER A 59 -17.48 -23.69 31.55
CA SER A 59 -16.20 -23.69 30.81
C SER A 59 -16.12 -24.75 29.70
N SER A 60 -17.11 -25.62 29.55
CA SER A 60 -17.07 -26.81 28.67
C SER A 60 -16.80 -26.50 27.20
N ASN A 61 -17.21 -25.34 26.71
CA ASN A 61 -17.08 -24.94 25.33
C ASN A 61 -15.96 -23.89 25.08
N LEU A 62 -15.33 -23.36 26.13
CA LEU A 62 -14.34 -22.26 25.99
C LEU A 62 -13.15 -22.63 25.10
N SER A 63 -12.68 -23.87 25.18
CA SER A 63 -11.54 -24.36 24.39
C SER A 63 -11.79 -24.40 22.86
N LYS A 64 -13.05 -24.30 22.43
CA LYS A 64 -13.42 -24.31 21.03
C LYS A 64 -13.35 -22.94 20.36
N PHE A 65 -13.27 -21.86 21.15
CA PHE A 65 -13.34 -20.51 20.68
C PHE A 65 -12.08 -19.72 21.00
N VAL A 66 -11.64 -18.91 20.07
CA VAL A 66 -10.70 -17.81 20.34
C VAL A 66 -11.49 -16.60 20.80
N LEU A 67 -11.05 -15.95 21.87
CA LEU A 67 -11.66 -14.72 22.38
C LEU A 67 -10.64 -13.60 22.35
N MET A 68 -11.02 -12.44 21.82
CA MET A 68 -10.21 -11.22 21.84
C MET A 68 -11.10 -10.01 21.96
N GLY A 69 -10.68 -9.02 22.78
CA GLY A 69 -11.41 -7.77 22.91
C GLY A 69 -10.86 -6.93 24.05
N GLU A 70 -10.85 -5.64 23.86
CA GLU A 70 -10.60 -4.67 24.93
C GLU A 70 -11.89 -4.34 25.64
N LEU A 71 -11.87 -4.31 26.96
CA LEU A 71 -13.04 -3.96 27.78
C LEU A 71 -12.98 -2.51 28.20
N SER A 72 -14.11 -1.80 28.05
CA SER A 72 -14.35 -0.55 28.76
C SER A 72 -14.91 -0.84 30.15
N MET A 73 -14.88 0.14 31.04
CA MET A 73 -15.36 -0.02 32.43
C MET A 73 -16.86 -0.34 32.52
N ASP A 74 -17.65 0.03 31.52
CA ASP A 74 -19.07 -0.27 31.38
C ASP A 74 -19.35 -1.66 30.79
N GLY A 75 -18.31 -2.45 30.50
CA GLY A 75 -18.42 -3.77 29.90
C GLY A 75 -18.58 -3.77 28.37
N SER A 76 -18.55 -2.62 27.71
CA SER A 76 -18.53 -2.54 26.23
C SER A 76 -17.20 -3.02 25.66
N LEU A 77 -17.26 -3.63 24.46
CA LEU A 77 -16.09 -4.13 23.73
C LEU A 77 -15.60 -3.09 22.73
N GLN A 78 -14.32 -2.75 22.82
CA GLN A 78 -13.62 -1.84 21.93
C GLN A 78 -12.87 -2.60 20.84
N PRO A 79 -12.72 -2.00 19.63
CA PRO A 79 -12.09 -2.65 18.48
C PRO A 79 -10.62 -3.01 18.75
N ILE A 80 -10.21 -4.14 18.16
CA ILE A 80 -8.83 -4.65 18.25
C ILE A 80 -8.11 -4.49 16.92
N LYS A 81 -6.78 -4.55 16.95
CA LYS A 81 -5.92 -4.58 15.76
C LYS A 81 -5.59 -6.02 15.40
N GLY A 82 -5.48 -6.31 14.09
CA GLY A 82 -5.04 -7.60 13.61
C GLY A 82 -6.11 -8.69 13.68
N ALA A 83 -7.39 -8.37 13.60
CA ALA A 83 -8.47 -9.35 13.66
C ALA A 83 -8.38 -10.38 12.52
N LEU A 84 -8.09 -9.95 11.29
CA LEU A 84 -7.95 -10.87 10.14
C LEU A 84 -6.80 -11.88 10.29
N PRO A 85 -5.53 -11.49 10.59
CA PRO A 85 -4.47 -12.48 10.81
C PRO A 85 -4.74 -13.41 12.00
N ILE A 86 -5.40 -12.94 13.07
CA ILE A 86 -5.82 -13.79 14.18
C ILE A 86 -6.86 -14.82 13.73
N ALA A 87 -7.87 -14.40 12.95
CA ALA A 87 -8.89 -15.30 12.41
C ALA A 87 -8.29 -16.38 11.49
N ILE A 88 -7.33 -16.01 10.63
CA ILE A 88 -6.63 -16.95 9.78
C ILE A 88 -5.89 -18.00 10.63
N LYS A 89 -5.17 -17.54 11.68
CA LYS A 89 -4.45 -18.45 12.57
C LYS A 89 -5.39 -19.34 13.38
N ALA A 90 -6.51 -18.79 13.87
CA ALA A 90 -7.54 -19.55 14.58
C ALA A 90 -8.09 -20.71 13.73
N ARG A 91 -8.35 -20.46 12.44
CA ARG A 91 -8.78 -21.52 11.51
C ARG A 91 -7.68 -22.58 11.30
N GLU A 92 -6.43 -22.16 11.10
CA GLU A 92 -5.29 -23.08 10.92
C GLU A 92 -5.09 -24.02 12.12
N GLU A 93 -5.31 -23.49 13.33
CA GLU A 93 -5.22 -24.27 14.59
C GLU A 93 -6.49 -25.09 14.88
N GLY A 94 -7.52 -25.02 14.02
CA GLY A 94 -8.73 -25.84 14.13
C GLY A 94 -9.75 -25.38 15.16
N PHE A 95 -9.73 -24.11 15.58
CA PHE A 95 -10.78 -23.56 16.43
C PHE A 95 -12.11 -23.52 15.69
N LYS A 96 -13.22 -23.77 16.44
CA LYS A 96 -14.56 -23.71 15.89
C LYS A 96 -14.97 -22.28 15.54
N GLY A 97 -14.63 -21.33 16.40
CA GLY A 97 -15.07 -19.95 16.20
C GLY A 97 -14.16 -18.90 16.86
N PHE A 98 -14.44 -17.66 16.51
CA PHE A 98 -13.75 -16.49 16.99
C PHE A 98 -14.75 -15.44 17.49
N ILE A 99 -14.67 -15.08 18.77
CA ILE A 99 -15.51 -14.08 19.41
C ILE A 99 -14.67 -12.82 19.60
N LEU A 100 -15.15 -11.70 19.05
CA LEU A 100 -14.42 -10.44 19.02
C LEU A 100 -15.39 -9.24 18.97
N PRO A 101 -14.89 -7.99 19.11
CA PRO A 101 -15.74 -6.82 19.03
C PRO A 101 -16.49 -6.73 17.69
N LYS A 102 -17.75 -6.32 17.73
CA LYS A 102 -18.65 -6.23 16.58
C LYS A 102 -18.06 -5.44 15.42
N GLN A 103 -17.29 -4.38 15.71
CA GLN A 103 -16.64 -3.56 14.68
C GLN A 103 -15.60 -4.33 13.85
N ASN A 104 -15.00 -5.40 14.41
CA ASN A 104 -14.03 -6.25 13.71
C ASN A 104 -14.65 -7.50 13.10
N ALA A 105 -15.93 -7.78 13.34
CA ALA A 105 -16.56 -9.03 12.93
C ALA A 105 -16.54 -9.22 11.41
N CYS A 106 -16.83 -8.18 10.64
CA CYS A 106 -16.78 -8.23 9.17
C CYS A 106 -15.37 -8.53 8.65
N GLU A 107 -14.34 -7.94 9.24
CA GLU A 107 -12.94 -8.19 8.89
C GLU A 107 -12.52 -9.66 9.11
N ALA A 108 -12.91 -10.24 10.25
CA ALA A 108 -12.59 -11.62 10.59
C ALA A 108 -13.44 -12.64 9.80
N ALA A 109 -14.70 -12.31 9.47
CA ALA A 109 -15.65 -13.18 8.77
C ALA A 109 -15.30 -13.43 7.28
N VAL A 110 -14.27 -12.76 6.76
CA VAL A 110 -13.66 -13.08 5.46
C VAL A 110 -13.06 -14.49 5.44
N VAL A 111 -12.69 -15.02 6.60
CA VAL A 111 -12.05 -16.33 6.73
C VAL A 111 -13.13 -17.42 6.70
N ASN A 112 -13.14 -18.20 5.62
CA ASN A 112 -14.03 -19.36 5.50
C ASN A 112 -13.70 -20.45 6.54
N ASP A 113 -14.65 -21.28 6.88
CA ASP A 113 -14.53 -22.40 7.82
C ASP A 113 -14.15 -21.98 9.26
N LEU A 114 -14.50 -20.75 9.66
CA LEU A 114 -14.41 -20.22 11.01
C LEU A 114 -15.70 -19.46 11.33
N GLU A 115 -16.43 -19.85 12.37
CA GLU A 115 -17.61 -19.11 12.83
C GLU A 115 -17.18 -17.84 13.55
N VAL A 116 -17.53 -16.66 13.04
CA VAL A 116 -17.15 -15.36 13.62
C VAL A 116 -18.34 -14.73 14.31
N TYR A 117 -18.17 -14.40 15.60
CA TYR A 117 -19.21 -13.81 16.43
C TYR A 117 -18.81 -12.43 16.91
N GLY A 118 -19.50 -11.41 16.40
CA GLY A 118 -19.29 -10.01 16.82
C GLY A 118 -20.14 -9.67 18.04
N ALA A 119 -19.47 -9.30 19.14
CA ALA A 119 -20.13 -8.88 20.37
C ALA A 119 -19.93 -7.38 20.64
N SER A 120 -20.96 -6.72 21.19
CA SER A 120 -20.91 -5.30 21.56
C SER A 120 -20.46 -5.11 23.01
N ASN A 121 -20.73 -6.10 23.87
CA ASN A 121 -20.39 -6.06 25.29
C ASN A 121 -20.11 -7.47 25.84
N ILE A 122 -19.47 -7.54 27.01
CA ILE A 122 -19.11 -8.81 27.67
C ILE A 122 -20.35 -9.63 28.07
N LYS A 123 -21.48 -8.99 28.34
CA LYS A 123 -22.72 -9.69 28.74
C LYS A 123 -23.23 -10.57 27.61
N GLU A 124 -23.20 -10.10 26.35
CA GLU A 124 -23.58 -10.90 25.19
C GLU A 124 -22.70 -12.15 25.05
N VAL A 125 -21.39 -12.02 25.34
CA VAL A 125 -20.45 -13.15 25.30
C VAL A 125 -20.76 -14.16 26.41
N LEU A 126 -21.03 -13.70 27.61
CA LEU A 126 -21.38 -14.55 28.77
C LEU A 126 -22.67 -15.32 28.52
N GLU A 127 -23.71 -14.65 28.06
CA GLU A 127 -24.99 -15.29 27.71
C GLU A 127 -24.85 -16.33 26.60
N PHE A 128 -24.00 -16.03 25.60
CA PHE A 128 -23.68 -16.98 24.50
C PHE A 128 -22.97 -18.23 25.06
N MET A 129 -22.02 -18.07 25.98
CA MET A 129 -21.32 -19.18 26.63
C MET A 129 -22.23 -20.04 27.46
N GLU A 130 -23.28 -19.46 28.08
CA GLU A 130 -24.36 -20.18 28.77
C GLU A 130 -25.32 -20.91 27.82
N GLY A 131 -25.11 -20.86 26.50
CA GLY A 131 -25.95 -21.50 25.50
C GLY A 131 -27.17 -20.70 25.05
N LYS A 132 -27.30 -19.42 25.43
CA LYS A 132 -28.35 -18.54 24.93
C LYS A 132 -27.99 -18.08 23.49
N PRO A 133 -28.93 -17.95 22.57
CA PRO A 133 -28.69 -17.56 21.17
C PRO A 133 -28.53 -16.02 21.01
N THR A 134 -27.72 -15.40 21.85
CA THR A 134 -27.48 -13.95 21.85
C THR A 134 -26.57 -13.48 20.72
N LEU A 135 -25.60 -14.30 20.34
CA LEU A 135 -24.71 -14.01 19.23
C LEU A 135 -25.06 -14.92 18.03
N ARG A 136 -25.02 -14.32 16.84
CA ARG A 136 -25.18 -15.04 15.58
C ARG A 136 -23.89 -14.98 14.78
N PRO A 137 -23.53 -16.03 14.02
CA PRO A 137 -22.39 -15.98 13.12
C PRO A 137 -22.53 -14.81 12.13
N THR A 138 -21.47 -14.05 11.99
CA THR A 138 -21.38 -13.00 10.97
C THR A 138 -21.10 -13.66 9.62
N VAL A 139 -22.03 -13.57 8.70
CA VAL A 139 -21.89 -14.12 7.33
C VAL A 139 -21.70 -12.97 6.36
N ILE A 140 -20.68 -13.08 5.52
CA ILE A 140 -20.36 -12.08 4.49
C ILE A 140 -20.21 -12.82 3.16
N ASP A 141 -20.91 -12.33 2.13
CA ASP A 141 -20.60 -12.71 0.76
C ASP A 141 -19.39 -11.91 0.26
N THR A 142 -18.22 -12.40 0.64
CA THR A 142 -16.93 -11.77 0.32
C THR A 142 -16.74 -11.56 -1.18
N CYS A 143 -17.20 -12.49 -2.01
CA CYS A 143 -17.04 -12.39 -3.47
C CYS A 143 -17.90 -11.26 -4.03
N LYS A 144 -19.19 -11.21 -3.66
CA LYS A 144 -20.10 -10.18 -4.14
C LYS A 144 -19.65 -8.79 -3.72
N GLU A 145 -19.38 -8.59 -2.44
CA GLU A 145 -18.92 -7.29 -1.92
C GLU A 145 -17.60 -6.84 -2.58
N PHE A 146 -16.68 -7.79 -2.83
CA PHE A 146 -15.40 -7.52 -3.46
C PHE A 146 -15.55 -7.03 -4.91
N TYR A 147 -16.38 -7.69 -5.73
CA TYR A 147 -16.53 -7.31 -7.15
C TYR A 147 -17.37 -6.05 -7.34
N ASP A 148 -18.42 -5.84 -6.54
CA ASP A 148 -19.33 -4.69 -6.70
C ASP A 148 -18.64 -3.35 -6.36
N ARG A 149 -17.70 -3.35 -5.41
CA ARG A 149 -17.02 -2.12 -4.94
C ARG A 149 -15.72 -1.76 -5.67
N GLN A 150 -15.19 -2.62 -6.51
CA GLN A 150 -13.91 -2.37 -7.21
C GLN A 150 -13.93 -1.22 -8.22
N GLN A 151 -15.12 -0.78 -8.65
CA GLN A 151 -15.28 0.23 -9.70
C GLN A 151 -15.68 1.60 -9.17
N LEU A 152 -15.87 1.75 -7.87
CA LEU A 152 -16.31 3.01 -7.26
C LEU A 152 -15.10 3.89 -6.94
N PHE A 153 -14.86 4.93 -7.74
CA PHE A 153 -13.82 5.93 -7.51
C PHE A 153 -14.43 7.33 -7.41
N ASP A 154 -13.90 8.15 -6.51
CA ASP A 154 -14.35 9.53 -6.30
C ASP A 154 -13.76 10.53 -7.32
N CYS A 155 -12.85 10.09 -8.19
CA CYS A 155 -12.18 10.92 -9.18
C CYS A 155 -11.96 10.14 -10.48
N ASP A 156 -11.87 10.87 -11.61
CA ASP A 156 -11.69 10.29 -12.94
C ASP A 156 -10.70 11.10 -13.78
N PHE A 157 -10.02 10.45 -14.75
CA PHE A 157 -9.13 11.13 -15.69
C PHE A 157 -9.84 12.07 -16.65
N SER A 158 -11.14 11.90 -16.85
CA SER A 158 -11.98 12.83 -17.64
C SER A 158 -12.01 14.24 -17.05
N ASP A 159 -11.77 14.41 -15.72
CA ASP A 159 -11.67 15.71 -15.08
C ASP A 159 -10.38 16.45 -15.45
N VAL A 160 -9.36 15.74 -15.98
CA VAL A 160 -8.06 16.31 -16.31
C VAL A 160 -8.06 16.81 -17.74
N ARG A 161 -8.03 18.12 -17.91
CA ARG A 161 -8.00 18.75 -19.22
C ARG A 161 -6.58 18.90 -19.75
N GLY A 162 -6.37 18.55 -21.03
CA GLY A 162 -5.05 18.51 -21.64
C GLY A 162 -4.14 17.46 -20.97
N GLN A 163 -2.82 17.72 -20.99
CA GLN A 163 -1.79 16.84 -20.36
C GLN A 163 -1.73 15.43 -20.95
N GLU A 164 -2.02 15.26 -22.25
CA GLU A 164 -2.09 13.95 -22.91
C GLU A 164 -0.80 13.13 -22.76
N ASN A 165 0.36 13.80 -22.85
CA ASN A 165 1.67 13.14 -22.65
C ASN A 165 1.82 12.60 -21.22
N VAL A 166 1.27 13.31 -20.22
CA VAL A 166 1.32 12.87 -18.81
C VAL A 166 0.36 11.71 -18.59
N LYS A 167 -0.85 11.78 -19.15
CA LYS A 167 -1.81 10.67 -19.11
C LYS A 167 -1.23 9.41 -19.76
N ARG A 168 -0.57 9.54 -20.91
CA ARG A 168 0.11 8.42 -21.60
C ARG A 168 1.23 7.86 -20.72
N ALA A 169 2.08 8.68 -20.12
CA ALA A 169 3.11 8.23 -19.20
C ALA A 169 2.54 7.48 -17.97
N MET A 170 1.42 7.96 -17.43
CA MET A 170 0.72 7.31 -16.32
C MET A 170 0.07 5.99 -16.74
N GLU A 171 -0.48 5.90 -17.95
CA GLU A 171 -0.97 4.65 -18.54
C GLU A 171 0.15 3.61 -18.67
N VAL A 172 1.30 4.01 -19.21
CA VAL A 172 2.49 3.14 -19.32
C VAL A 172 2.97 2.71 -17.94
N ALA A 173 3.04 3.65 -17.00
CA ALA A 173 3.42 3.37 -15.62
C ALA A 173 2.48 2.35 -14.96
N ALA A 174 1.16 2.53 -15.10
CA ALA A 174 0.14 1.61 -14.59
C ALA A 174 0.21 0.23 -15.24
N ALA A 175 0.42 0.19 -16.56
CA ALA A 175 0.50 -1.05 -17.32
C ALA A 175 1.74 -1.89 -16.95
N GLY A 176 2.89 -1.26 -16.73
CA GLY A 176 4.14 -1.95 -16.42
C GLY A 176 4.47 -2.05 -14.93
N GLY A 177 3.76 -1.31 -14.05
CA GLY A 177 4.12 -1.16 -12.65
C GLY A 177 5.38 -0.33 -12.45
N HIS A 178 5.60 0.67 -13.31
CA HIS A 178 6.80 1.51 -13.33
C HIS A 178 6.73 2.65 -12.34
N ASN A 179 7.84 2.95 -11.68
CA ASN A 179 7.98 4.13 -10.85
C ASN A 179 8.05 5.39 -11.71
N LEU A 180 7.35 6.44 -11.27
CA LEU A 180 7.17 7.67 -12.03
C LEU A 180 7.58 8.90 -11.21
N ILE A 181 8.27 9.87 -11.84
CA ILE A 181 8.44 11.21 -11.30
C ILE A 181 7.90 12.28 -12.26
N MET A 182 7.16 13.20 -11.70
CA MET A 182 6.57 14.36 -12.39
C MET A 182 7.33 15.63 -12.00
N VAL A 183 7.89 16.32 -12.98
CA VAL A 183 8.60 17.58 -12.79
C VAL A 183 7.79 18.71 -13.43
N GLY A 184 7.51 19.77 -12.70
CA GLY A 184 6.77 20.90 -13.27
C GLY A 184 6.54 22.02 -12.26
N PRO A 185 6.10 23.19 -12.71
CA PRO A 185 5.90 24.36 -11.87
C PRO A 185 4.79 24.13 -10.83
N PRO A 186 4.75 24.93 -9.77
CA PRO A 186 3.64 24.89 -8.81
C PRO A 186 2.30 25.17 -9.52
N GLY A 187 1.24 24.51 -9.10
CA GLY A 187 -0.10 24.63 -9.71
C GLY A 187 -0.30 23.90 -11.04
N SER A 188 0.68 23.13 -11.53
CA SER A 188 0.54 22.35 -12.78
C SER A 188 -0.29 21.05 -12.68
N GLY A 189 -0.90 20.77 -11.54
CA GLY A 189 -1.81 19.63 -11.37
C GLY A 189 -1.16 18.29 -10.97
N LYS A 190 0.13 18.28 -10.56
CA LYS A 190 0.89 17.06 -10.21
C LYS A 190 0.17 16.16 -9.20
N SER A 191 -0.23 16.71 -8.07
CA SER A 191 -0.92 15.98 -7.00
C SER A 191 -2.34 15.53 -7.41
N MET A 192 -3.02 16.32 -8.27
CA MET A 192 -4.32 15.96 -8.85
C MET A 192 -4.21 14.73 -9.77
N LEU A 193 -3.19 14.71 -10.63
CA LEU A 193 -2.88 13.58 -11.52
C LEU A 193 -2.52 12.33 -10.72
N ALA A 194 -1.62 12.46 -9.73
CA ALA A 194 -1.20 11.33 -8.88
C ALA A 194 -2.39 10.65 -8.18
N LYS A 195 -3.35 11.43 -7.64
CA LYS A 195 -4.56 10.90 -6.98
C LYS A 195 -5.47 10.09 -7.91
N ARG A 196 -5.38 10.33 -9.23
CA ARG A 196 -6.18 9.60 -10.24
C ARG A 196 -5.53 8.30 -10.70
N LEU A 197 -4.24 8.10 -10.44
CA LEU A 197 -3.54 6.89 -10.86
C LEU A 197 -4.19 5.58 -10.39
N PRO A 198 -4.70 5.46 -9.14
CA PRO A 198 -5.40 4.24 -8.71
C PRO A 198 -6.59 3.87 -9.59
N THR A 199 -7.26 4.84 -10.23
CA THR A 199 -8.44 4.59 -11.08
C THR A 199 -8.12 3.83 -12.36
N VAL A 200 -6.87 3.88 -12.83
CA VAL A 200 -6.41 3.20 -14.04
C VAL A 200 -5.58 1.94 -13.74
N LEU A 201 -5.24 1.69 -12.47
CA LEU A 201 -4.57 0.45 -12.08
C LEU A 201 -5.49 -0.77 -12.28
N PRO A 202 -4.93 -1.95 -12.58
CA PRO A 202 -5.71 -3.18 -12.63
C PRO A 202 -6.46 -3.43 -11.32
N PRO A 203 -7.67 -4.00 -11.36
CA PRO A 203 -8.40 -4.35 -10.16
C PRO A 203 -7.58 -5.32 -9.29
N PHE A 204 -7.86 -5.35 -7.98
CA PHE A 204 -7.27 -6.35 -7.09
C PHE A 204 -7.67 -7.76 -7.51
N THR A 205 -6.74 -8.69 -7.39
CA THR A 205 -7.09 -10.10 -7.19
C THR A 205 -7.47 -10.31 -5.72
N LEU A 206 -8.23 -11.36 -5.43
CA LEU A 206 -8.59 -11.68 -4.05
C LEU A 206 -7.34 -11.90 -3.17
N ARG A 207 -6.28 -12.51 -3.71
CA ARG A 207 -5.00 -12.71 -3.01
C ARG A 207 -4.35 -11.38 -2.64
N GLU A 208 -4.22 -10.44 -3.59
CA GLU A 208 -3.67 -9.10 -3.33
C GLU A 208 -4.50 -8.33 -2.30
N SER A 209 -5.83 -8.43 -2.39
CA SER A 209 -6.75 -7.82 -1.44
C SER A 209 -6.54 -8.36 -0.02
N LEU A 210 -6.49 -9.69 0.15
CA LEU A 210 -6.25 -10.33 1.45
C LEU A 210 -4.90 -9.93 2.04
N GLU A 211 -3.84 -9.94 1.23
CA GLU A 211 -2.49 -9.57 1.65
C GLU A 211 -2.42 -8.12 2.12
N THR A 212 -3.01 -7.20 1.35
CA THR A 212 -3.08 -5.78 1.69
C THR A 212 -3.95 -5.55 2.93
N THR A 213 -5.10 -6.25 3.03
CA THR A 213 -5.99 -6.16 4.19
C THR A 213 -5.30 -6.61 5.47
N LYS A 214 -4.50 -7.69 5.45
CA LYS A 214 -3.70 -8.13 6.61
C LYS A 214 -2.78 -7.03 7.14
N ILE A 215 -2.07 -6.32 6.26
CA ILE A 215 -1.16 -5.24 6.64
C ILE A 215 -1.95 -4.09 7.32
N HIS A 216 -3.07 -3.69 6.70
CA HIS A 216 -3.92 -2.63 7.24
C HIS A 216 -4.64 -3.03 8.53
N SER A 217 -4.97 -4.30 8.71
CA SER A 217 -5.53 -4.88 9.94
C SER A 217 -4.55 -4.73 11.10
N VAL A 218 -3.29 -5.17 10.92
CA VAL A 218 -2.23 -5.04 11.93
C VAL A 218 -1.98 -3.57 12.29
N ALA A 219 -2.06 -2.66 11.32
CA ALA A 219 -1.94 -1.23 11.56
C ALA A 219 -3.16 -0.61 12.24
N GLY A 220 -4.29 -1.32 12.34
CA GLY A 220 -5.56 -0.79 12.85
C GLY A 220 -6.16 0.28 11.94
N LYS A 221 -5.97 0.15 10.62
CA LYS A 221 -6.42 1.12 9.61
C LYS A 221 -7.56 0.60 8.72
N ILE A 222 -8.19 -0.48 9.10
CA ILE A 222 -9.43 -0.96 8.47
C ILE A 222 -10.58 -0.20 9.11
N GLY A 223 -11.43 0.42 8.28
CA GLY A 223 -12.64 1.10 8.75
C GLY A 223 -13.62 0.12 9.39
N GLY A 224 -14.30 0.53 10.48
CA GLY A 224 -15.30 -0.31 11.14
C GLY A 224 -16.39 -0.79 10.17
N GLY A 225 -16.59 -2.11 10.13
CA GLY A 225 -17.56 -2.75 9.21
C GLY A 225 -17.04 -3.06 7.80
N ALA A 226 -15.81 -2.71 7.47
CA ALA A 226 -15.18 -3.16 6.21
C ALA A 226 -14.68 -4.60 6.34
N SER A 227 -14.91 -5.43 5.32
CA SER A 227 -14.47 -6.81 5.26
C SER A 227 -13.07 -6.94 4.63
N LEU A 228 -12.93 -6.44 3.41
CA LEU A 228 -11.70 -6.44 2.62
C LEU A 228 -11.40 -5.07 2.05
N MET A 229 -10.13 -4.81 1.79
CA MET A 229 -9.73 -3.69 0.95
C MET A 229 -10.01 -4.05 -0.52
N VAL A 230 -10.91 -3.32 -1.14
CA VAL A 230 -11.34 -3.55 -2.53
C VAL A 230 -10.60 -2.67 -3.53
N GLN A 231 -10.05 -1.56 -3.06
CA GLN A 231 -9.28 -0.61 -3.87
C GLN A 231 -7.80 -0.62 -3.48
N ARG A 232 -6.94 -0.39 -4.48
CA ARG A 232 -5.50 -0.25 -4.27
C ARG A 232 -5.21 0.98 -3.40
N PRO A 233 -4.43 0.85 -2.32
CA PRO A 233 -4.15 1.96 -1.42
C PRO A 233 -3.38 3.08 -2.15
N PHE A 234 -3.74 4.32 -1.83
CA PHE A 234 -3.00 5.51 -2.19
C PHE A 234 -2.49 6.17 -0.91
N ARG A 235 -1.17 6.12 -0.70
CA ARG A 235 -0.53 6.69 0.48
C ARG A 235 0.25 7.93 0.08
N SER A 236 0.03 9.03 0.78
CA SER A 236 0.67 10.31 0.51
C SER A 236 1.17 10.92 1.82
N PRO A 237 2.29 10.42 2.37
CA PRO A 237 2.86 10.99 3.57
C PRO A 237 3.40 12.40 3.31
N HIS A 238 3.31 13.26 4.32
CA HIS A 238 3.90 14.59 4.27
C HIS A 238 5.44 14.51 4.32
N HIS A 239 6.14 15.46 3.71
CA HIS A 239 7.62 15.46 3.64
C HIS A 239 8.31 15.52 5.02
N THR A 240 7.62 15.95 6.09
CA THR A 240 8.12 15.94 7.47
C THR A 240 8.06 14.59 8.17
N ILE A 241 7.63 13.52 7.47
CA ILE A 241 7.53 12.18 8.04
C ILE A 241 8.88 11.67 8.59
N SER A 242 8.84 10.96 9.71
CA SER A 242 10.03 10.31 10.28
C SER A 242 10.36 8.99 9.56
N ASN A 243 11.63 8.54 9.66
CA ASN A 243 12.05 7.24 9.12
C ASN A 243 11.20 6.09 9.68
N VAL A 244 10.87 6.13 10.97
CA VAL A 244 10.07 5.09 11.63
C VAL A 244 8.64 5.08 11.09
N ALA A 245 8.04 6.24 10.85
CA ALA A 245 6.70 6.30 10.27
C ALA A 245 6.70 5.86 8.79
N MET A 246 7.78 6.10 8.05
CA MET A 246 7.92 5.68 6.66
C MET A 246 8.11 4.17 6.51
N VAL A 247 9.08 3.60 7.23
CA VAL A 247 9.48 2.18 7.12
C VAL A 247 8.65 1.28 8.03
N GLY A 248 8.29 1.80 9.18
CA GLY A 248 7.71 1.04 10.28
C GLY A 248 8.71 0.85 11.42
N GLY A 249 8.25 0.32 12.51
CA GLY A 249 9.05 0.10 13.70
C GLY A 249 8.26 0.33 14.99
N GLY A 250 8.94 0.76 16.03
CA GLY A 250 8.40 0.89 17.36
C GLY A 250 8.89 -0.23 18.28
N THR A 251 8.45 -0.23 19.54
CA THR A 251 8.74 -1.29 20.52
C THR A 251 8.17 -2.63 20.03
N PHE A 252 6.96 -2.59 19.48
CA PHE A 252 6.35 -3.65 18.69
C PHE A 252 6.40 -3.21 17.22
N PRO A 253 7.02 -4.02 16.35
CA PRO A 253 7.13 -3.67 14.94
C PRO A 253 5.73 -3.44 14.32
N GLN A 254 5.47 -2.21 13.90
CA GLN A 254 4.26 -1.82 13.16
C GLN A 254 4.64 -1.50 11.73
N PRO A 255 3.77 -1.80 10.74
CA PRO A 255 4.01 -1.43 9.35
C PRO A 255 3.99 0.09 9.17
N GLY A 256 4.94 0.63 8.38
CA GLY A 256 5.01 2.04 8.00
C GLY A 256 4.24 2.35 6.71
N GLU A 257 4.32 3.60 6.24
CA GLU A 257 3.62 4.06 5.04
C GLU A 257 4.00 3.27 3.77
N ILE A 258 5.25 2.79 3.68
CA ILE A 258 5.71 1.95 2.56
C ILE A 258 4.93 0.63 2.52
N SER A 259 4.80 -0.07 3.66
CA SER A 259 4.04 -1.33 3.72
C SER A 259 2.53 -1.10 3.58
N LEU A 260 2.02 0.04 4.08
CA LEU A 260 0.62 0.45 3.88
C LEU A 260 0.29 0.79 2.41
N ALA A 261 1.31 1.11 1.60
CA ALA A 261 1.16 1.32 0.17
C ALA A 261 1.26 0.01 -0.65
N HIS A 262 1.46 -1.15 0.00
CA HIS A 262 1.61 -2.44 -0.67
C HIS A 262 0.45 -2.71 -1.64
N ASN A 263 0.78 -3.21 -2.84
CA ASN A 263 -0.13 -3.42 -3.97
C ASN A 263 -0.86 -2.15 -4.46
N GLY A 264 -0.37 -0.96 -4.08
CA GLY A 264 -0.94 0.34 -4.43
C GLY A 264 0.11 1.36 -4.83
N VAL A 265 -0.15 2.61 -4.46
CA VAL A 265 0.67 3.78 -4.82
C VAL A 265 1.20 4.46 -3.56
N LEU A 266 2.50 4.71 -3.53
CA LEU A 266 3.14 5.62 -2.60
C LEU A 266 3.45 6.92 -3.34
N PHE A 267 2.74 8.00 -3.00
CA PHE A 267 2.94 9.31 -3.61
C PHE A 267 3.77 10.21 -2.69
N LEU A 268 4.90 10.69 -3.20
CA LEU A 268 5.78 11.63 -2.51
C LEU A 268 5.72 12.98 -3.22
N ASP A 269 4.92 13.89 -2.67
CA ASP A 269 4.85 15.26 -3.18
C ASP A 269 6.06 16.07 -2.69
N GLU A 270 6.59 16.96 -3.52
CA GLU A 270 7.76 17.78 -3.19
C GLU A 270 8.99 16.91 -2.78
N LEU A 271 9.32 15.91 -3.57
CA LEU A 271 10.36 14.91 -3.27
C LEU A 271 11.67 15.49 -2.71
N PRO A 272 12.24 16.65 -3.21
CA PRO A 272 13.46 17.23 -2.66
C PRO A 272 13.32 17.79 -1.24
N GLU A 273 12.10 17.98 -0.72
CA GLU A 273 11.87 18.50 0.63
C GLU A 273 11.86 17.40 1.70
N PHE A 274 11.78 16.14 1.30
CA PHE A 274 11.93 15.02 2.24
C PHE A 274 13.34 14.96 2.82
N ASN A 275 13.43 14.57 4.07
CA ASN A 275 14.71 14.35 4.71
C ASN A 275 15.50 13.26 3.93
N ARG A 276 16.78 13.51 3.67
CA ARG A 276 17.64 12.61 2.90
C ARG A 276 17.66 11.18 3.47
N SER A 277 17.65 11.05 4.80
CA SER A 277 17.59 9.74 5.46
C SER A 277 16.30 8.96 5.14
N VAL A 278 15.16 9.65 5.00
CA VAL A 278 13.88 9.04 4.59
C VAL A 278 13.93 8.56 3.15
N LEU A 279 14.57 9.32 2.24
CA LEU A 279 14.73 8.91 0.85
C LEU A 279 15.69 7.73 0.69
N GLU A 280 16.76 7.67 1.48
CA GLU A 280 17.74 6.57 1.42
C GLU A 280 17.17 5.23 1.90
N VAL A 281 16.31 5.21 2.92
CA VAL A 281 15.69 3.96 3.41
C VAL A 281 14.69 3.36 2.42
N MET A 282 14.21 4.14 1.46
CA MET A 282 13.31 3.64 0.39
C MET A 282 14.02 2.82 -0.69
N ARG A 283 15.36 2.90 -0.77
CA ARG A 283 16.12 2.25 -1.85
C ARG A 283 15.99 0.74 -1.84
N GLN A 284 16.00 0.13 -0.65
CA GLN A 284 15.85 -1.31 -0.51
C GLN A 284 14.44 -1.78 -0.86
N PRO A 285 13.34 -1.23 -0.30
CA PRO A 285 11.99 -1.65 -0.65
C PRO A 285 11.64 -1.50 -2.14
N LEU A 286 12.23 -0.53 -2.83
CA LEU A 286 12.03 -0.35 -4.28
C LEU A 286 12.67 -1.47 -5.13
N GLU A 287 13.67 -2.18 -4.59
CA GLU A 287 14.30 -3.32 -5.26
C GLU A 287 13.73 -4.65 -4.76
N ASP A 288 13.78 -4.86 -3.44
CA ASP A 288 13.47 -6.15 -2.81
C ASP A 288 11.97 -6.36 -2.56
N ARG A 289 11.17 -5.27 -2.55
CA ARG A 289 9.72 -5.26 -2.28
C ARG A 289 9.32 -5.81 -0.93
N VAL A 290 10.23 -5.81 -0.02
CA VAL A 290 10.05 -6.17 1.38
C VAL A 290 10.76 -5.16 2.27
N ILE A 291 10.27 -5.04 3.49
CA ILE A 291 10.91 -4.29 4.57
C ILE A 291 11.19 -5.23 5.70
N ASN A 292 12.46 -5.31 6.09
CA ASN A 292 12.90 -6.07 7.26
C ASN A 292 13.08 -5.12 8.45
N ILE A 293 12.22 -5.29 9.46
CA ILE A 293 12.32 -4.57 10.73
C ILE A 293 12.94 -5.50 11.75
N SER A 294 14.25 -5.32 11.99
CA SER A 294 14.98 -6.08 13.02
C SER A 294 15.06 -5.31 14.32
N ARG A 295 14.67 -5.94 15.41
CA ARG A 295 14.80 -5.47 16.78
C ARG A 295 15.45 -6.58 17.62
N ALA A 296 15.95 -6.24 18.80
CA ALA A 296 16.67 -7.20 19.65
C ALA A 296 15.92 -8.52 19.90
N ARG A 297 14.58 -8.51 19.84
CA ARG A 297 13.74 -9.69 20.13
C ARG A 297 12.91 -10.18 18.93
N PHE A 298 12.75 -9.36 17.87
CA PHE A 298 11.88 -9.66 16.75
C PHE A 298 12.56 -9.25 15.44
N THR A 299 12.44 -10.10 14.45
CA THR A 299 12.64 -9.74 13.04
C THR A 299 11.33 -10.00 12.34
N VAL A 300 10.76 -8.95 11.78
CA VAL A 300 9.48 -9.01 11.04
C VAL A 300 9.73 -8.50 9.64
N GLU A 301 9.28 -9.28 8.67
CA GLU A 301 9.27 -8.89 7.26
C GLU A 301 7.87 -8.42 6.88
N TYR A 302 7.78 -7.21 6.32
CA TYR A 302 6.55 -6.68 5.75
C TYR A 302 6.66 -6.58 4.24
N PRO A 303 5.62 -7.00 3.49
CA PRO A 303 5.55 -6.77 2.06
C PRO A 303 5.57 -5.26 1.74
N ALA A 304 6.27 -4.89 0.69
CA ALA A 304 6.46 -3.51 0.24
C ALA A 304 6.43 -3.38 -1.29
N GLY A 305 5.58 -4.17 -1.94
CA GLY A 305 5.38 -4.13 -3.39
C GLY A 305 4.45 -2.97 -3.78
N PHE A 306 4.97 -1.76 -3.88
CA PHE A 306 4.23 -0.55 -4.22
C PHE A 306 4.78 0.06 -5.52
N MET A 307 4.00 0.96 -6.11
CA MET A 307 4.41 1.83 -7.20
C MET A 307 4.75 3.21 -6.62
N LEU A 308 6.00 3.64 -6.81
CA LEU A 308 6.42 4.98 -6.39
C LEU A 308 5.98 6.00 -7.44
N VAL A 309 5.22 6.99 -7.00
CA VAL A 309 4.95 8.21 -7.76
C VAL A 309 5.52 9.38 -6.99
N ALA A 310 6.35 10.17 -7.63
CA ALA A 310 6.93 11.35 -7.01
C ALA A 310 6.57 12.60 -7.79
N SER A 311 6.56 13.73 -7.11
CA SER A 311 6.47 15.03 -7.77
C SER A 311 7.57 15.98 -7.27
N MET A 312 8.00 16.88 -8.11
CA MET A 312 8.92 17.94 -7.73
C MET A 312 8.77 19.18 -8.61
N ASN A 313 9.25 20.31 -8.10
CA ASN A 313 9.43 21.50 -8.90
C ASN A 313 10.80 21.43 -9.62
N PRO A 314 11.00 22.12 -10.75
CA PRO A 314 12.28 22.09 -11.47
C PRO A 314 13.40 22.87 -10.74
N CYS A 315 13.05 23.74 -9.80
CA CYS A 315 13.99 24.53 -8.97
C CYS A 315 13.27 25.04 -7.71
N PRO A 316 13.96 25.68 -6.76
CA PRO A 316 13.33 26.22 -5.55
C PRO A 316 12.20 27.22 -5.80
N CYS A 317 12.30 28.09 -6.80
CA CYS A 317 11.21 29.01 -7.16
C CYS A 317 10.13 28.35 -8.04
N GLY A 318 10.40 27.18 -8.64
CA GLY A 318 9.47 26.43 -9.47
C GLY A 318 9.40 26.83 -10.94
N TYR A 319 10.16 27.81 -11.39
CA TYR A 319 10.03 28.40 -12.74
C TYR A 319 11.27 28.20 -13.65
N TYR A 320 12.14 27.27 -13.34
CA TYR A 320 13.26 26.95 -14.21
C TYR A 320 12.76 26.37 -15.54
N ASN A 321 13.20 26.94 -16.67
CA ASN A 321 12.73 26.65 -18.02
C ASN A 321 11.22 26.90 -18.26
N HIS A 322 10.58 27.74 -17.44
CA HIS A 322 9.18 28.09 -17.65
C HIS A 322 9.05 29.04 -18.86
N PRO A 323 8.10 28.83 -19.81
CA PRO A 323 7.98 29.66 -21.01
C PRO A 323 7.63 31.12 -20.70
N ASP A 324 6.76 31.37 -19.73
CA ASP A 324 6.16 32.69 -19.48
C ASP A 324 6.69 33.40 -18.23
N ARG A 325 7.48 32.72 -17.39
CA ARG A 325 7.96 33.26 -16.11
C ARG A 325 9.46 33.05 -15.95
N PRO A 326 10.24 34.11 -15.69
CA PRO A 326 11.67 33.96 -15.49
C PRO A 326 11.99 33.27 -14.15
N CYS A 327 12.98 32.40 -14.20
CA CYS A 327 13.52 31.79 -12.98
C CYS A 327 14.45 32.77 -12.28
N LEU A 328 14.26 32.95 -10.97
CA LEU A 328 15.06 33.81 -10.12
C LEU A 328 16.21 33.09 -9.40
N CYS A 329 16.33 31.77 -9.59
CA CYS A 329 17.34 30.96 -8.91
C CYS A 329 18.69 31.07 -9.63
N SER A 330 19.76 31.22 -8.85
CA SER A 330 21.12 31.04 -9.42
C SER A 330 21.35 29.59 -9.88
N PRO A 331 22.22 29.38 -10.86
CA PRO A 331 22.53 28.01 -11.31
C PRO A 331 23.00 27.08 -10.18
N GLY A 332 23.77 27.59 -9.23
CA GLY A 332 24.20 26.84 -8.06
C GLY A 332 23.05 26.46 -7.10
N ALA A 333 22.02 27.31 -6.97
CA ALA A 333 20.83 27.00 -6.18
C ALA A 333 20.00 25.90 -6.84
N VAL A 334 19.84 25.91 -8.17
CA VAL A 334 19.16 24.84 -8.92
C VAL A 334 19.91 23.53 -8.75
N GLN A 335 21.22 23.52 -8.93
CA GLN A 335 22.06 22.33 -8.77
C GLN A 335 21.98 21.76 -7.34
N LYS A 336 22.06 22.62 -6.34
CA LYS A 336 21.93 22.20 -4.92
C LYS A 336 20.56 21.60 -4.62
N TYR A 337 19.50 22.14 -5.22
CA TYR A 337 18.14 21.62 -5.08
C TYR A 337 18.00 20.23 -5.73
N MET A 338 18.47 20.06 -6.96
CA MET A 338 18.46 18.78 -7.67
C MET A 338 19.29 17.71 -6.95
N ASN A 339 20.43 18.08 -6.38
CA ASN A 339 21.32 17.17 -5.65
C ASN A 339 20.77 16.68 -4.29
N ARG A 340 19.62 17.21 -3.82
CA ARG A 340 18.93 16.64 -2.65
C ARG A 340 18.44 15.21 -2.90
N ILE A 341 18.12 14.89 -4.16
CA ILE A 341 17.74 13.54 -4.56
C ILE A 341 19.02 12.81 -5.00
N SER A 342 19.29 11.65 -4.39
CA SER A 342 20.46 10.87 -4.75
C SER A 342 20.32 10.23 -6.14
N GLY A 343 21.41 10.18 -6.90
CA GLY A 343 21.47 9.49 -8.20
C GLY A 343 20.92 8.05 -8.13
N PRO A 344 21.34 7.24 -7.13
CA PRO A 344 20.81 5.89 -6.96
C PRO A 344 19.29 5.79 -6.75
N LEU A 345 18.64 6.80 -6.18
CA LEU A 345 17.18 6.83 -6.08
C LEU A 345 16.53 7.17 -7.44
N LEU A 346 17.07 8.16 -8.15
CA LEU A 346 16.64 8.52 -9.51
C LEU A 346 16.80 7.36 -10.50
N ASP A 347 17.84 6.56 -10.35
CA ASP A 347 18.06 5.36 -11.17
C ASP A 347 16.95 4.31 -10.99
N ARG A 348 16.22 4.32 -9.86
CA ARG A 348 15.10 3.42 -9.56
C ARG A 348 13.75 3.92 -10.06
N ILE A 349 13.70 5.15 -10.55
CA ILE A 349 12.50 5.72 -11.18
C ILE A 349 12.60 5.47 -12.68
N ASP A 350 11.63 4.76 -13.24
CA ASP A 350 11.64 4.30 -14.62
C ASP A 350 11.23 5.41 -15.60
N ILE A 351 10.20 6.19 -15.21
CA ILE A 351 9.56 7.21 -16.05
C ILE A 351 9.74 8.58 -15.40
N GLN A 352 10.30 9.50 -16.17
CA GLN A 352 10.49 10.89 -15.79
C GLN A 352 9.75 11.76 -16.79
N ILE A 353 8.80 12.57 -16.33
CA ILE A 353 7.98 13.38 -17.21
C ILE A 353 7.90 14.83 -16.73
N GLU A 354 8.03 15.75 -17.70
CA GLU A 354 7.82 17.17 -17.48
C GLU A 354 6.34 17.53 -17.66
N ILE A 355 5.79 18.26 -16.70
CA ILE A 355 4.44 18.78 -16.75
C ILE A 355 4.51 20.28 -17.10
N VAL A 356 3.99 20.61 -18.27
CA VAL A 356 3.87 21.98 -18.73
C VAL A 356 2.51 22.54 -18.32
N PRO A 357 2.41 23.83 -17.92
CA PRO A 357 1.12 24.44 -17.65
C PRO A 357 0.18 24.32 -18.84
N VAL A 358 -1.09 24.00 -18.55
CA VAL A 358 -2.12 23.89 -19.60
C VAL A 358 -2.53 25.31 -20.05
N PRO A 359 -2.50 25.63 -21.35
CA PRO A 359 -3.00 26.89 -21.86
C PRO A 359 -4.48 27.11 -21.49
N PHE A 360 -4.88 28.37 -21.28
CA PHE A 360 -6.25 28.73 -20.87
C PHE A 360 -7.31 28.19 -21.85
N GLU A 361 -7.01 28.21 -23.15
CA GLU A 361 -7.89 27.70 -24.21
C GLU A 361 -8.26 26.24 -23.99
N LYS A 362 -7.27 25.41 -23.64
CA LYS A 362 -7.50 23.98 -23.35
C LYS A 362 -8.25 23.73 -22.03
N ILE A 363 -8.10 24.63 -21.06
CA ILE A 363 -8.85 24.56 -19.80
C ILE A 363 -10.32 24.89 -20.03
N SER A 364 -10.60 25.85 -20.93
CA SER A 364 -11.95 26.32 -21.25
C SER A 364 -12.70 25.43 -22.25
N GLU A 365 -12.01 24.51 -22.93
CA GLU A 365 -12.65 23.54 -23.83
C GLU A 365 -13.66 22.68 -23.07
N GLN A 366 -14.88 22.58 -23.62
CA GLN A 366 -15.96 21.77 -23.03
C GLN A 366 -15.87 20.27 -23.37
N GLN A 367 -14.95 19.87 -24.24
CA GLN A 367 -14.81 18.45 -24.59
C GLN A 367 -14.28 17.65 -23.40
N PRO A 368 -14.97 16.57 -23.00
CA PRO A 368 -14.48 15.70 -21.94
C PRO A 368 -13.21 15.00 -22.38
N SER A 369 -12.24 14.92 -21.49
CA SER A 369 -11.05 14.10 -21.68
C SER A 369 -11.39 12.60 -21.62
N GLU A 370 -10.46 11.76 -22.02
CA GLU A 370 -10.63 10.31 -21.99
C GLU A 370 -10.92 9.83 -20.54
N PRO A 371 -11.98 9.02 -20.33
CA PRO A 371 -12.33 8.53 -18.99
C PRO A 371 -11.35 7.45 -18.50
N SER A 372 -11.20 7.38 -17.18
CA SER A 372 -10.33 6.38 -16.53
C SER A 372 -10.63 4.94 -16.94
N ILE A 373 -11.89 4.61 -17.20
CA ILE A 373 -12.31 3.26 -17.58
C ILE A 373 -11.68 2.81 -18.90
N ALA A 374 -11.61 3.70 -19.90
CA ALA A 374 -11.01 3.38 -21.20
C ALA A 374 -9.49 3.13 -21.08
N ILE A 375 -8.78 3.96 -20.31
CA ILE A 375 -7.36 3.77 -20.00
C ILE A 375 -7.16 2.45 -19.23
N ARG A 376 -7.99 2.20 -18.22
CA ARG A 376 -7.94 1.00 -17.39
C ARG A 376 -8.12 -0.29 -18.21
N GLU A 377 -9.01 -0.30 -19.18
CA GLU A 377 -9.21 -1.45 -20.08
C GLU A 377 -7.93 -1.78 -20.88
N ARG A 378 -7.24 -0.78 -21.41
CA ARG A 378 -5.95 -0.98 -22.11
C ARG A 378 -4.88 -1.51 -21.15
N VAL A 379 -4.81 -0.94 -19.95
CA VAL A 379 -3.90 -1.41 -18.90
C VAL A 379 -4.18 -2.87 -18.51
N ILE A 380 -5.45 -3.26 -18.36
CA ILE A 380 -5.83 -4.65 -18.04
C ILE A 380 -5.42 -5.60 -19.17
N LYS A 381 -5.61 -5.22 -20.44
CA LYS A 381 -5.18 -6.03 -21.61
C LYS A 381 -3.66 -6.24 -21.61
N ALA A 382 -2.88 -5.18 -21.40
CA ALA A 382 -1.42 -5.28 -21.30
C ALA A 382 -0.97 -6.15 -20.12
N ARG A 383 -1.62 -6.02 -18.96
CA ARG A 383 -1.36 -6.87 -17.78
C ARG A 383 -1.72 -8.33 -18.00
N ALA A 384 -2.75 -8.62 -18.77
CA ALA A 384 -3.10 -10.00 -19.14
C ALA A 384 -2.00 -10.67 -20.00
N ILE A 385 -1.36 -9.90 -20.90
CA ILE A 385 -0.19 -10.37 -21.67
C ILE A 385 0.97 -10.68 -20.73
N GLN A 386 1.28 -9.76 -19.80
CA GLN A 386 2.35 -9.93 -18.81
C GLN A 386 2.10 -11.12 -17.89
N LYS A 387 0.85 -11.29 -17.40
CA LYS A 387 0.47 -12.43 -16.57
C LYS A 387 0.71 -13.77 -17.28
N ARG A 388 0.40 -13.87 -18.57
CA ARG A 388 0.70 -15.08 -19.38
C ARG A 388 2.20 -15.26 -19.54
N ARG A 389 2.96 -14.20 -19.85
CA ARG A 389 4.42 -14.21 -20.01
C ARG A 389 5.14 -14.70 -18.76
N PHE A 390 4.69 -14.28 -17.59
CA PHE A 390 5.35 -14.56 -16.32
C PHE A 390 4.70 -15.69 -15.53
N ALA A 391 3.78 -16.46 -16.10
CA ALA A 391 3.05 -17.52 -15.40
C ALA A 391 3.97 -18.59 -14.77
N ALA A 392 5.15 -18.84 -15.37
CA ALA A 392 6.14 -19.79 -14.85
C ALA A 392 7.14 -19.19 -13.82
N TYR A 393 7.02 -17.89 -13.49
CA TYR A 393 7.96 -17.19 -12.63
C TYR A 393 7.26 -16.66 -11.39
N GLU A 394 7.57 -17.25 -10.25
CA GLU A 394 6.98 -16.85 -8.98
C GLU A 394 7.48 -15.44 -8.57
N GLY A 395 6.58 -14.61 -8.04
CA GLY A 395 6.89 -13.26 -7.57
C GLY A 395 7.04 -12.19 -8.65
N ILE A 396 6.84 -12.52 -9.94
CA ILE A 396 6.92 -11.57 -11.06
C ILE A 396 5.54 -11.43 -11.72
N TYR A 397 4.97 -10.23 -11.64
CA TYR A 397 3.60 -9.95 -12.09
C TYR A 397 3.54 -8.87 -13.19
N CYS A 398 4.63 -8.14 -13.43
CA CYS A 398 4.67 -7.04 -14.40
C CYS A 398 6.08 -6.79 -14.93
N ASN A 399 6.18 -6.04 -16.03
CA ASN A 399 7.45 -5.81 -16.72
C ASN A 399 8.48 -5.06 -15.86
N ALA A 400 8.09 -4.13 -14.98
CA ALA A 400 9.03 -3.46 -14.08
C ALA A 400 9.78 -4.46 -13.17
N GLN A 401 9.20 -5.63 -12.97
CA GLN A 401 9.73 -6.67 -12.09
C GLN A 401 10.70 -7.64 -12.77
N MET A 402 10.90 -7.56 -14.09
CA MET A 402 11.87 -8.41 -14.79
C MET A 402 13.27 -8.26 -14.19
N ASN A 403 13.90 -9.38 -13.93
CA ASN A 403 15.35 -9.43 -13.68
C ASN A 403 16.14 -9.42 -15.02
N SER A 404 17.45 -9.33 -14.96
CA SER A 404 18.30 -9.26 -16.17
C SER A 404 18.10 -10.47 -17.11
N LYS A 405 17.87 -11.68 -16.57
CA LYS A 405 17.62 -12.87 -17.39
C LYS A 405 16.33 -12.74 -18.21
N LEU A 406 15.24 -12.30 -17.58
CA LEU A 406 13.96 -12.11 -18.24
C LEU A 406 13.99 -10.92 -19.21
N LEU A 407 14.77 -9.89 -18.89
CA LEU A 407 14.96 -8.75 -19.76
C LEU A 407 15.60 -9.17 -21.08
N HIS A 408 16.66 -9.97 -21.04
CA HIS A 408 17.31 -10.52 -22.25
C HIS A 408 16.44 -11.52 -23.01
N GLN A 409 15.44 -12.11 -22.37
CA GLN A 409 14.52 -13.04 -23.02
C GLN A 409 13.33 -12.34 -23.68
N TYR A 410 12.75 -11.33 -23.04
CA TYR A 410 11.46 -10.75 -23.45
C TYR A 410 11.51 -9.31 -23.93
N ALA A 411 12.62 -8.61 -23.72
CA ALA A 411 12.78 -7.20 -24.08
C ALA A 411 13.98 -6.99 -25.02
N VAL A 412 14.01 -7.76 -26.12
CA VAL A 412 15.07 -7.70 -27.11
C VAL A 412 14.64 -6.80 -28.28
N PRO A 413 15.31 -5.66 -28.51
CA PRO A 413 15.09 -4.83 -29.70
C PRO A 413 15.70 -5.45 -30.95
N ASP A 414 15.20 -5.05 -32.10
CA ASP A 414 15.81 -5.34 -33.37
C ASP A 414 17.13 -4.56 -33.58
N ALA A 415 17.83 -4.81 -34.71
CA ALA A 415 19.10 -4.13 -35.02
C ALA A 415 18.93 -2.60 -35.12
N SER A 416 17.81 -2.12 -35.67
CA SER A 416 17.48 -0.70 -35.78
C SER A 416 17.27 -0.07 -34.41
N GLY A 417 16.53 -0.74 -33.56
CA GLY A 417 16.28 -0.33 -32.16
C GLY A 417 17.56 -0.28 -31.33
N LEU A 418 18.45 -1.27 -31.48
CA LEU A 418 19.77 -1.26 -30.84
C LEU A 418 20.62 -0.07 -31.26
N SER A 419 20.60 0.33 -32.53
CA SER A 419 21.32 1.49 -33.02
C SER A 419 20.83 2.79 -32.40
N ILE A 420 19.51 2.98 -32.33
CA ILE A 420 18.89 4.15 -31.67
C ILE A 420 19.22 4.18 -30.19
N LEU A 421 19.10 3.05 -29.50
CA LEU A 421 19.40 2.94 -28.08
C LEU A 421 20.88 3.26 -27.79
N LYS A 422 21.80 2.75 -28.61
CA LYS A 422 23.24 3.07 -28.52
C LYS A 422 23.50 4.57 -28.67
N THR A 423 22.86 5.20 -29.66
CA THR A 423 22.98 6.64 -29.89
C THR A 423 22.45 7.45 -28.70
N ALA A 424 21.29 7.05 -28.15
CA ALA A 424 20.71 7.69 -26.99
C ALA A 424 21.59 7.54 -25.74
N MET A 425 22.14 6.34 -25.50
CA MET A 425 23.07 6.08 -24.39
C MET A 425 24.31 6.99 -24.46
N GLN A 426 24.88 7.17 -25.63
CA GLN A 426 26.05 8.03 -25.85
C GLN A 426 25.71 9.51 -25.68
N ARG A 427 24.62 9.99 -26.31
CA ARG A 427 24.24 11.41 -26.31
C ARG A 427 23.77 11.89 -24.95
N LEU A 428 23.03 11.05 -24.23
CA LEU A 428 22.43 11.37 -22.94
C LEU A 428 23.27 10.89 -21.75
N CYS A 429 24.45 10.33 -21.98
CA CYS A 429 25.36 9.78 -20.95
C CYS A 429 24.62 8.86 -19.95
N LEU A 430 23.75 7.96 -20.46
CA LEU A 430 22.92 7.11 -19.63
C LEU A 430 23.70 5.93 -19.03
N SER A 431 23.36 5.54 -17.80
CA SER A 431 23.94 4.40 -17.09
C SER A 431 23.44 3.05 -17.63
N ALA A 432 24.13 1.95 -17.33
CA ALA A 432 23.66 0.60 -17.64
C ALA A 432 22.28 0.31 -16.99
N ARG A 433 22.00 0.86 -15.79
CA ARG A 433 20.69 0.74 -15.18
C ARG A 433 19.60 1.46 -15.97
N ALA A 434 19.93 2.62 -16.56
CA ALA A 434 19.01 3.35 -17.42
C ALA A 434 18.68 2.53 -18.70
N TYR A 435 19.65 1.81 -19.24
CA TYR A 435 19.44 0.87 -20.36
C TYR A 435 18.37 -0.18 -20.02
N ASP A 436 18.53 -0.88 -18.89
CA ASP A 436 17.57 -1.89 -18.44
C ASP A 436 16.16 -1.29 -18.24
N ARG A 437 16.07 -0.07 -17.68
CA ARG A 437 14.79 0.63 -17.47
C ARG A 437 14.12 0.99 -18.79
N ILE A 438 14.86 1.52 -19.76
CA ILE A 438 14.33 1.81 -21.09
C ILE A 438 13.75 0.54 -21.73
N LEU A 439 14.45 -0.59 -21.66
CA LEU A 439 13.96 -1.85 -22.21
C LEU A 439 12.67 -2.34 -21.53
N LYS A 440 12.58 -2.23 -20.19
CA LYS A 440 11.35 -2.59 -19.44
C LYS A 440 10.17 -1.73 -19.85
N VAL A 441 10.38 -0.42 -19.97
CA VAL A 441 9.35 0.53 -20.40
C VAL A 441 8.96 0.27 -21.85
N SER A 442 9.93 0.07 -22.77
CA SER A 442 9.66 -0.24 -24.17
C SER A 442 8.84 -1.53 -24.33
N ARG A 443 9.13 -2.57 -23.54
CA ARG A 443 8.32 -3.80 -23.54
C ARG A 443 6.89 -3.52 -23.08
N THR A 444 6.70 -2.63 -22.11
CA THR A 444 5.37 -2.25 -21.64
C THR A 444 4.58 -1.48 -22.70
N ILE A 445 5.24 -0.56 -23.40
CA ILE A 445 4.62 0.19 -24.50
C ILE A 445 4.21 -0.76 -25.63
N ALA A 446 5.08 -1.72 -25.98
CA ALA A 446 4.75 -2.74 -26.96
C ALA A 446 3.59 -3.65 -26.52
N ASP A 447 3.48 -3.98 -25.22
CA ASP A 447 2.34 -4.74 -24.68
C ASP A 447 1.02 -3.93 -24.77
N LEU A 448 1.06 -2.61 -24.54
CA LEU A 448 -0.08 -1.71 -24.73
C LEU A 448 -0.54 -1.64 -26.20
N ASP A 449 0.41 -1.67 -27.11
CA ASP A 449 0.17 -1.71 -28.55
C ASP A 449 -0.16 -3.12 -29.08
N ASN A 450 -0.23 -4.12 -28.19
CA ASN A 450 -0.43 -5.54 -28.50
C ASN A 450 0.62 -6.06 -29.54
N SER A 451 1.85 -5.51 -29.50
CA SER A 451 2.95 -5.92 -30.37
C SER A 451 3.78 -7.02 -29.71
N GLU A 452 4.08 -8.08 -30.47
CA GLU A 452 4.94 -9.16 -30.01
C GLU A 452 6.40 -8.70 -29.87
N HIS A 453 6.85 -7.82 -30.76
CA HIS A 453 8.22 -7.31 -30.81
C HIS A 453 8.30 -5.86 -30.34
N ILE A 454 9.48 -5.47 -29.84
CA ILE A 454 9.78 -4.08 -29.51
C ILE A 454 10.21 -3.37 -30.78
N GLU A 455 9.37 -2.46 -31.28
CA GLU A 455 9.64 -1.65 -32.44
C GLU A 455 10.40 -0.35 -32.08
N VAL A 456 10.98 0.31 -33.07
CA VAL A 456 11.70 1.58 -32.91
C VAL A 456 10.85 2.66 -32.23
N ARG A 457 9.55 2.75 -32.54
CA ARG A 457 8.63 3.73 -31.91
C ARG A 457 8.49 3.51 -30.42
N HIS A 458 8.47 2.25 -29.95
CA HIS A 458 8.36 1.92 -28.53
C HIS A 458 9.61 2.33 -27.75
N LEU A 459 10.78 2.16 -28.38
CA LEU A 459 12.07 2.61 -27.82
C LEU A 459 12.16 4.13 -27.79
N ALA A 460 11.74 4.81 -28.86
CA ALA A 460 11.77 6.27 -28.93
C ALA A 460 10.91 6.90 -27.82
N GLU A 461 9.70 6.40 -27.60
CA GLU A 461 8.82 6.83 -26.49
C GLU A 461 9.48 6.56 -25.12
N ALA A 462 10.06 5.37 -24.91
CA ALA A 462 10.71 5.03 -23.64
C ALA A 462 11.97 5.88 -23.35
N ILE A 463 12.74 6.24 -24.38
CA ILE A 463 13.91 7.12 -24.26
C ILE A 463 13.48 8.53 -23.83
N GLN A 464 12.36 9.05 -24.36
CA GLN A 464 11.84 10.36 -23.95
C GLN A 464 11.54 10.41 -22.46
N TYR A 465 11.04 9.32 -21.87
CA TYR A 465 10.77 9.23 -20.44
C TYR A 465 12.03 9.20 -19.56
N ARG A 466 13.23 9.21 -20.12
CA ARG A 466 14.50 9.29 -19.38
C ARG A 466 15.26 10.61 -19.59
N SER A 467 14.82 11.45 -20.52
CA SER A 467 15.53 12.67 -20.89
C SER A 467 15.13 13.91 -20.07
N CYS A 468 13.98 13.91 -19.41
CA CYS A 468 13.41 15.07 -18.72
C CYS A 468 14.39 15.71 -17.72
N LEU A 469 14.93 14.96 -16.76
CA LEU A 469 15.83 15.49 -15.72
C LEU A 469 17.22 15.87 -16.26
N LEU A 470 17.61 15.36 -17.40
CA LEU A 470 18.89 15.73 -18.04
C LEU A 470 18.85 17.15 -18.62
N TYR A 471 17.69 17.56 -19.14
CA TYR A 471 17.49 18.92 -19.67
C TYR A 471 17.23 19.94 -18.56
N THR A 472 16.76 19.51 -17.41
CA THR A 472 16.55 20.40 -16.24
C THR A 472 17.82 20.59 -15.41
N SER A 473 18.83 19.72 -15.57
CA SER A 473 20.15 19.92 -14.94
C SER A 473 20.98 20.92 -15.74
N PRO A 474 21.54 21.96 -15.09
CA PRO A 474 22.54 22.81 -15.77
C PRO A 474 23.69 21.91 -16.24
N SER A 475 24.03 21.99 -17.52
CA SER A 475 25.16 21.24 -18.10
C SER A 475 26.40 21.42 -17.24
N PRO A 476 27.09 20.33 -16.85
CA PRO A 476 28.42 20.51 -16.29
C PRO A 476 29.31 21.13 -17.36
N ARG A 477 29.85 22.31 -17.07
CA ARG A 477 30.95 22.89 -17.85
C ARG A 477 32.23 22.18 -17.51
#